data_a38831165fb161758ff8ccd35c2314cf
#
_entry.id   a38831165fb161758ff8ccd35c2314cf
#
_cell.length_a   1.000
_cell.length_b   1.000
_cell.length_c   1.000
_cell.angle_alpha   90.00
_cell.angle_beta   90.00
_cell.angle_gamma   90.00
#
_symmetry.space_group_name_H-M   'P 1'
#
loop_
_entity.id
_entity.type
_entity.pdbx_description
1 polymer ?
#
loop_
_entity_poly.entity_id
_entity_poly.type
_entity_poly.pdbx_seq_one_letter_code
_entity_poly.pdbx_strand_id
1 'polypeptide(L)'
;EESGCEGSTLTEITAAGGLRVALPGASPGATHVNVYCSPTNGGVPLLQATVVIGTAYRDIAGSVIVGRQCQTMYEEPLPAGTQVALVNGRLCCASGSRVFVGKPFRPGYYLPSEGYIDFEATVSNIVPAQGGTYIVADKARWFAGTDLMKPDMINDVLPYGGVAGTRYAFPNNPAVGWFSHTGWVTAGPNGQAEAVMSDNIALSSVPGSGCAVVLEEGPDSDKFRRVTGCGWTLNLANLSATETSLALTSASGNYGTQTDGLYLLDGESDTIGWSCDFGRINFDTEGMKRLPAVYIGAASLNKIVL
;
A
#
# COMPACT_ATOMS: atom_id res chain seq x y z
N GLU A 1 5.84 -23.64 8.25
CA GLU A 1 4.79 -22.66 8.58
C GLU A 1 3.45 -23.41 8.56
N GLU A 2 2.57 -23.16 9.52
CA GLU A 2 1.28 -23.83 9.64
C GLU A 2 0.22 -23.01 8.89
N SER A 3 -0.56 -23.67 8.02
CA SER A 3 -1.67 -23.02 7.32
C SER A 3 -2.78 -22.62 8.30
N GLY A 4 -3.67 -21.73 7.90
CA GLY A 4 -4.88 -21.41 8.63
C GLY A 4 -5.77 -22.65 8.85
N CYS A 5 -6.51 -22.66 9.94
CA CYS A 5 -7.49 -23.70 10.24
C CYS A 5 -8.88 -23.09 10.15
N GLU A 6 -9.63 -23.49 9.16
CA GLU A 6 -10.99 -23.03 8.90
C GLU A 6 -12.00 -23.92 9.64
N GLY A 7 -12.51 -23.42 10.73
CA GLY A 7 -13.58 -24.10 11.46
C GLY A 7 -13.17 -25.36 12.24
N SER A 8 -14.13 -25.94 12.92
CA SER A 8 -13.99 -27.22 13.63
C SER A 8 -15.25 -28.08 13.45
N THR A 9 -15.08 -29.38 13.39
CA THR A 9 -16.20 -30.33 13.39
C THR A 9 -16.49 -30.76 14.80
N LEU A 10 -17.73 -30.64 15.24
CA LEU A 10 -18.19 -31.22 16.50
C LEU A 10 -18.49 -32.70 16.28
N THR A 11 -17.86 -33.56 17.10
CA THR A 11 -18.10 -35.00 17.04
C THR A 11 -18.50 -35.49 18.46
N GLU A 12 -19.63 -36.16 18.54
CA GLU A 12 -20.06 -36.79 19.78
C GLU A 12 -19.37 -38.16 19.94
N ILE A 13 -18.71 -38.37 21.06
CA ILE A 13 -18.10 -39.67 21.41
C ILE A 13 -18.92 -40.26 22.54
N THR A 14 -19.69 -41.28 22.24
CA THR A 14 -20.66 -41.90 23.18
C THR A 14 -20.10 -43.03 24.05
N ALA A 15 -18.86 -43.46 23.83
CA ALA A 15 -18.21 -44.53 24.58
C ALA A 15 -16.73 -44.22 24.83
N ALA A 16 -16.09 -44.99 25.73
CA ALA A 16 -14.67 -44.92 26.00
C ALA A 16 -13.86 -45.39 24.77
N GLY A 17 -13.85 -44.58 23.73
CA GLY A 17 -13.21 -44.83 22.46
C GLY A 17 -12.32 -43.69 22.05
N GLY A 18 -11.72 -43.81 20.86
CA GLY A 18 -10.96 -42.78 20.19
C GLY A 18 -11.73 -42.15 19.04
N LEU A 19 -11.23 -41.07 18.55
CA LEU A 19 -11.71 -40.40 17.34
C LEU A 19 -10.80 -40.77 16.16
N ARG A 20 -11.38 -41.31 15.07
CA ARG A 20 -10.66 -41.45 13.79
C ARG A 20 -10.86 -40.23 12.93
N VAL A 21 -9.77 -39.53 12.66
CA VAL A 21 -9.76 -38.32 11.82
C VAL A 21 -9.25 -38.71 10.45
N ALA A 22 -10.08 -38.49 9.41
CA ALA A 22 -9.64 -38.59 8.02
C ALA A 22 -8.76 -37.39 7.71
N LEU A 23 -7.63 -37.64 7.06
CA LEU A 23 -6.66 -36.60 6.76
C LEU A 23 -6.81 -36.12 5.30
N PRO A 24 -6.54 -34.84 5.02
CA PRO A 24 -6.59 -34.31 3.66
C PRO A 24 -5.54 -34.98 2.80
N GLY A 25 -5.81 -35.03 1.49
CA GLY A 25 -4.86 -35.47 0.48
C GLY A 25 -3.64 -34.55 0.37
N ALA A 26 -2.73 -34.89 -0.53
CA ALA A 26 -1.55 -34.08 -0.77
C ALA A 26 -1.92 -32.66 -1.20
N SER A 27 -1.28 -31.67 -0.56
CA SER A 27 -1.36 -30.25 -0.93
C SER A 27 0.02 -29.78 -1.36
N PRO A 28 0.15 -28.97 -2.44
CA PRO A 28 1.44 -28.48 -2.89
C PRO A 28 2.23 -27.77 -1.80
N GLY A 29 3.48 -28.19 -1.59
CA GLY A 29 4.37 -27.60 -0.59
C GLY A 29 4.16 -28.05 0.85
N ALA A 30 3.08 -28.78 1.16
CA ALA A 30 2.85 -29.32 2.50
C ALA A 30 3.61 -30.65 2.68
N THR A 31 4.23 -30.82 3.83
CA THR A 31 4.95 -32.05 4.21
C THR A 31 4.26 -32.82 5.32
N HIS A 32 3.50 -32.12 6.19
CA HIS A 32 2.84 -32.68 7.33
C HIS A 32 1.44 -32.09 7.52
N VAL A 33 0.60 -32.81 8.24
CA VAL A 33 -0.72 -32.37 8.70
C VAL A 33 -0.70 -32.37 10.23
N ASN A 34 -1.05 -31.25 10.83
CA ASN A 34 -1.26 -31.15 12.27
C ASN A 34 -2.72 -31.45 12.60
N VAL A 35 -2.95 -32.38 13.51
CA VAL A 35 -4.28 -32.77 13.98
C VAL A 35 -4.53 -32.19 15.35
N TYR A 36 -5.55 -31.37 15.45
CA TYR A 36 -5.96 -30.71 16.67
C TYR A 36 -7.29 -31.29 17.17
N CYS A 37 -7.43 -31.41 18.46
CA CYS A 37 -8.67 -31.84 19.09
C CYS A 37 -8.89 -31.08 20.42
N SER A 38 -10.11 -30.68 20.69
CA SER A 38 -10.45 -30.08 21.98
C SER A 38 -10.76 -31.17 23.03
N PRO A 39 -10.53 -30.90 24.31
CA PRO A 39 -11.07 -31.75 25.39
C PRO A 39 -12.59 -31.83 25.32
N THR A 40 -13.16 -32.85 25.95
CA THR A 40 -14.61 -33.02 26.07
C THR A 40 -15.23 -31.73 26.64
N ASN A 41 -16.22 -31.18 25.93
CA ASN A 41 -16.87 -29.91 26.24
C ASN A 41 -15.93 -28.70 26.28
N GLY A 42 -14.72 -28.82 25.73
CA GLY A 42 -13.75 -27.72 25.60
C GLY A 42 -13.84 -27.02 24.23
N GLY A 43 -13.63 -25.72 24.21
CA GLY A 43 -13.61 -24.92 22.99
C GLY A 43 -12.21 -24.69 22.39
N VAL A 44 -11.15 -25.19 23.05
CA VAL A 44 -9.77 -24.92 22.63
C VAL A 44 -9.13 -26.15 21.99
N PRO A 45 -8.85 -26.16 20.68
CA PRO A 45 -8.20 -27.29 20.03
C PRO A 45 -6.71 -27.34 20.38
N LEU A 46 -6.27 -28.51 20.84
CA LEU A 46 -4.90 -28.82 21.24
C LEU A 46 -4.27 -29.81 20.28
N LEU A 47 -3.00 -29.61 19.91
CA LEU A 47 -2.26 -30.46 18.99
C LEU A 47 -2.12 -31.87 19.56
N GLN A 48 -2.66 -32.85 18.84
CA GLN A 48 -2.62 -34.27 19.22
C GLN A 48 -1.60 -35.06 18.40
N ALA A 49 -1.41 -34.69 17.13
CA ALA A 49 -0.48 -35.38 16.27
C ALA A 49 0.01 -34.48 15.14
N THR A 50 1.25 -34.70 14.72
CA THR A 50 1.80 -34.21 13.46
C THR A 50 2.05 -35.43 12.59
N VAL A 51 1.39 -35.52 11.44
CA VAL A 51 1.38 -36.70 10.58
C VAL A 51 1.91 -36.34 9.20
N VAL A 52 2.70 -37.21 8.59
CA VAL A 52 3.18 -37.00 7.22
C VAL A 52 2.02 -36.98 6.25
N ILE A 53 2.04 -36.04 5.31
CA ILE A 53 0.99 -35.90 4.30
C ILE A 53 0.88 -37.16 3.44
N GLY A 54 -0.34 -37.54 3.04
CA GLY A 54 -0.62 -38.79 2.34
C GLY A 54 -1.04 -39.94 3.27
N THR A 55 -0.97 -39.77 4.59
CA THR A 55 -1.59 -40.69 5.56
C THR A 55 -3.10 -40.54 5.48
N ALA A 56 -3.83 -41.65 5.34
CA ALA A 56 -5.29 -41.61 5.12
C ALA A 56 -6.08 -41.19 6.36
N TYR A 57 -5.64 -41.59 7.54
CA TYR A 57 -6.32 -41.27 8.81
C TYR A 57 -5.36 -41.28 10.00
N ARG A 58 -5.79 -40.70 11.09
CA ARG A 58 -5.14 -40.77 12.41
C ARG A 58 -6.17 -41.07 13.51
N ASP A 59 -5.85 -42.02 14.35
CA ASP A 59 -6.65 -42.32 15.55
C ASP A 59 -6.12 -41.52 16.75
N ILE A 60 -7.03 -40.87 17.47
CA ILE A 60 -6.77 -40.05 18.66
C ILE A 60 -7.50 -40.70 19.83
N ALA A 61 -6.78 -41.02 20.89
CA ALA A 61 -7.37 -41.55 22.12
C ALA A 61 -8.15 -40.44 22.85
N GLY A 62 -9.39 -40.74 23.23
CA GLY A 62 -10.28 -39.74 23.84
C GLY A 62 -10.05 -39.45 25.33
N SER A 63 -9.12 -40.13 25.98
CA SER A 63 -9.03 -40.11 27.47
C SER A 63 -8.30 -38.89 28.06
N VAL A 64 -7.29 -38.34 27.35
CA VAL A 64 -6.54 -37.15 27.80
C VAL A 64 -6.09 -36.36 26.58
N ILE A 65 -6.60 -35.15 26.43
CA ILE A 65 -6.22 -34.23 25.37
C ILE A 65 -5.38 -33.12 25.98
N VAL A 66 -4.09 -33.17 25.72
CA VAL A 66 -3.10 -32.17 26.13
C VAL A 66 -2.23 -31.82 24.93
N GLY A 67 -1.68 -30.62 24.90
CA GLY A 67 -0.80 -30.17 23.81
C GLY A 67 -0.81 -28.67 23.65
N ARG A 68 -0.06 -28.18 22.66
CA ARG A 68 -0.09 -26.75 22.34
C ARG A 68 -1.42 -26.39 21.66
N GLN A 69 -1.92 -25.21 21.98
CA GLN A 69 -3.11 -24.69 21.33
C GLN A 69 -2.88 -24.46 19.83
N CYS A 70 -3.93 -24.70 19.02
CA CYS A 70 -3.96 -24.26 17.63
C CYS A 70 -3.93 -22.73 17.59
N GLN A 71 -2.89 -22.20 17.03
CA GLN A 71 -2.70 -20.74 16.96
C GLN A 71 -3.30 -20.14 15.69
N THR A 72 -3.57 -20.95 14.67
CA THR A 72 -4.10 -20.52 13.36
C THR A 72 -5.60 -20.79 13.23
N MET A 73 -6.27 -21.13 14.33
CA MET A 73 -7.71 -21.39 14.33
C MET A 73 -8.50 -20.16 13.90
N TYR A 74 -9.39 -20.35 12.92
CA TYR A 74 -10.19 -19.29 12.30
C TYR A 74 -9.38 -18.22 11.54
N GLU A 75 -8.12 -18.44 11.29
CA GLU A 75 -7.32 -17.56 10.46
C GLU A 75 -7.33 -18.04 8.99
N GLU A 76 -7.50 -17.12 8.09
CA GLU A 76 -7.40 -17.33 6.64
C GLU A 76 -6.17 -16.61 6.06
N PRO A 77 -5.60 -17.12 4.96
CA PRO A 77 -4.56 -16.40 4.25
C PRO A 77 -5.12 -15.09 3.67
N LEU A 78 -4.30 -14.04 3.68
CA LEU A 78 -4.66 -12.78 3.03
C LEU A 78 -4.97 -13.04 1.55
N PRO A 79 -6.07 -12.49 1.03
CA PRO A 79 -6.40 -12.65 -0.38
C PRO A 79 -5.42 -11.91 -1.29
N ALA A 80 -5.39 -12.27 -2.55
CA ALA A 80 -4.72 -11.48 -3.57
C ALA A 80 -5.37 -10.09 -3.67
N GLY A 81 -4.55 -9.06 -3.75
CA GLY A 81 -5.04 -7.68 -3.81
C GLY A 81 -4.20 -6.79 -4.71
N THR A 82 -4.70 -5.61 -4.96
CA THR A 82 -4.07 -4.60 -5.82
C THR A 82 -3.13 -3.66 -5.09
N GLN A 83 -3.32 -3.50 -3.78
CA GLN A 83 -2.50 -2.64 -2.94
C GLN A 83 -2.07 -3.41 -1.70
N VAL A 84 -0.79 -3.30 -1.36
CA VAL A 84 -0.22 -3.92 -0.17
C VAL A 84 0.59 -2.90 0.59
N ALA A 85 0.38 -2.79 1.89
CA ALA A 85 1.13 -1.87 2.75
C ALA A 85 1.45 -2.52 4.10
N LEU A 86 2.58 -2.16 4.67
CA LEU A 86 2.90 -2.48 6.06
C LEU A 86 2.43 -1.32 6.95
N VAL A 87 1.46 -1.56 7.81
CA VAL A 87 0.90 -0.59 8.74
C VAL A 87 1.20 -1.05 10.16
N ASN A 88 2.08 -0.35 10.85
CA ASN A 88 2.46 -0.65 12.24
C ASN A 88 2.73 -2.15 12.51
N GLY A 89 3.51 -2.78 11.63
CA GLY A 89 3.89 -4.19 11.74
C GLY A 89 2.83 -5.20 11.29
N ARG A 90 1.68 -4.75 10.79
CA ARG A 90 0.66 -5.59 10.15
C ARG A 90 0.68 -5.42 8.64
N LEU A 91 0.63 -6.50 7.91
CA LEU A 91 0.46 -6.47 6.46
C LEU A 91 -1.00 -6.17 6.14
N CYS A 92 -1.26 -5.09 5.42
CA CYS A 92 -2.58 -4.73 4.93
C CYS A 92 -2.64 -4.96 3.43
N CYS A 93 -3.74 -5.53 2.96
CA CYS A 93 -3.96 -5.83 1.56
C CYS A 93 -5.34 -5.31 1.13
N ALA A 94 -5.40 -4.50 0.08
CA ALA A 94 -6.68 -4.09 -0.50
C ALA A 94 -7.06 -4.98 -1.68
N SER A 95 -8.26 -5.53 -1.63
CA SER A 95 -8.87 -6.31 -2.70
C SER A 95 -10.28 -5.76 -2.99
N GLY A 96 -10.46 -5.14 -4.12
CA GLY A 96 -11.69 -4.42 -4.43
C GLY A 96 -11.96 -3.28 -3.45
N SER A 97 -13.14 -3.27 -2.86
CA SER A 97 -13.57 -2.27 -1.87
C SER A 97 -13.22 -2.63 -0.42
N ARG A 98 -12.42 -3.65 -0.20
CA ARG A 98 -12.09 -4.14 1.14
C ARG A 98 -10.59 -4.07 1.43
N VAL A 99 -10.24 -3.61 2.61
CA VAL A 99 -8.88 -3.69 3.16
C VAL A 99 -8.82 -4.79 4.19
N PHE A 100 -8.02 -5.81 3.93
CA PHE A 100 -7.75 -6.90 4.86
C PHE A 100 -6.54 -6.54 5.71
N VAL A 101 -6.62 -6.78 7.00
CA VAL A 101 -5.58 -6.43 7.96
C VAL A 101 -5.01 -7.70 8.58
N GLY A 102 -3.75 -7.95 8.29
CA GLY A 102 -3.03 -9.13 8.77
C GLY A 102 -2.86 -9.14 10.28
N LYS A 103 -2.68 -10.33 10.82
CA LYS A 103 -2.40 -10.56 12.24
C LYS A 103 -1.01 -10.04 12.63
N PRO A 104 -0.83 -9.52 13.84
CA PRO A 104 0.51 -9.26 14.37
C PRO A 104 1.32 -10.56 14.39
N PHE A 105 2.59 -10.48 13.97
CA PHE A 105 3.52 -11.62 13.91
C PHE A 105 3.16 -12.75 12.95
N ARG A 106 2.02 -12.62 12.21
CA ARG A 106 1.57 -13.53 11.16
C ARG A 106 1.05 -12.75 9.97
N PRO A 107 1.93 -12.04 9.27
CA PRO A 107 1.51 -11.04 8.27
C PRO A 107 0.71 -11.63 7.11
N GLY A 108 0.85 -12.93 6.83
CA GLY A 108 0.13 -13.60 5.75
C GLY A 108 -1.29 -14.07 6.10
N TYR A 109 -1.76 -13.86 7.33
CA TYR A 109 -3.07 -14.34 7.79
C TYR A 109 -3.91 -13.22 8.38
N TYR A 110 -5.21 -13.30 8.23
CA TYR A 110 -6.19 -12.41 8.85
C TYR A 110 -7.30 -13.20 9.54
N LEU A 111 -8.08 -12.54 10.37
CA LEU A 111 -9.24 -13.15 11.03
C LEU A 111 -10.51 -12.73 10.26
N PRO A 112 -11.23 -13.66 9.59
CA PRO A 112 -12.39 -13.33 8.77
C PRO A 112 -13.51 -12.60 9.50
N SER A 113 -13.65 -12.84 10.80
CA SER A 113 -14.71 -12.22 11.61
C SER A 113 -14.48 -10.74 11.91
N GLU A 114 -13.22 -10.25 11.88
CA GLU A 114 -12.90 -8.88 12.32
C GLU A 114 -11.68 -8.27 11.61
N GLY A 115 -11.01 -9.02 10.75
CA GLY A 115 -9.73 -8.60 10.13
C GLY A 115 -9.88 -7.82 8.84
N TYR A 116 -10.95 -7.08 8.64
CA TYR A 116 -11.15 -6.30 7.41
C TYR A 116 -11.96 -5.02 7.65
N ILE A 117 -11.86 -4.09 6.71
CA ILE A 117 -12.62 -2.84 6.67
C ILE A 117 -13.21 -2.71 5.27
N ASP A 118 -14.53 -2.49 5.18
CA ASP A 118 -15.24 -2.28 3.93
C ASP A 118 -15.38 -0.79 3.59
N PHE A 119 -15.27 -0.49 2.30
CA PHE A 119 -15.44 0.84 1.71
C PHE A 119 -16.52 0.81 0.63
N GLU A 120 -17.06 1.96 0.27
CA GLU A 120 -18.10 2.08 -0.75
C GLU A 120 -17.59 1.89 -2.18
N ALA A 121 -16.27 2.11 -2.39
CA ALA A 121 -15.63 1.99 -3.69
C ALA A 121 -14.29 1.22 -3.57
N THR A 122 -13.73 0.86 -4.73
CA THR A 122 -12.42 0.20 -4.82
C THR A 122 -11.33 1.05 -4.15
N VAL A 123 -10.55 0.42 -3.28
CA VAL A 123 -9.43 1.07 -2.61
C VAL A 123 -8.27 1.23 -3.59
N SER A 124 -7.90 2.48 -3.84
CA SER A 124 -6.81 2.84 -4.75
C SER A 124 -5.45 2.88 -4.07
N ASN A 125 -5.39 3.34 -2.81
CA ASN A 125 -4.13 3.41 -2.07
C ASN A 125 -4.33 3.16 -0.56
N ILE A 126 -3.35 2.50 0.05
CA ILE A 126 -3.15 2.41 1.50
C ILE A 126 -1.85 3.16 1.79
N VAL A 127 -1.91 4.26 2.51
CA VAL A 127 -0.77 5.17 2.72
C VAL A 127 -0.47 5.30 4.21
N PRO A 128 0.43 4.46 4.74
CA PRO A 128 0.87 4.58 6.13
C PRO A 128 1.57 5.92 6.35
N ALA A 129 1.23 6.58 7.46
CA ALA A 129 1.83 7.83 7.87
C ALA A 129 2.11 7.81 9.39
N GLN A 130 2.86 8.79 9.86
CA GLN A 130 3.09 8.91 11.29
C GLN A 130 1.78 9.27 12.01
N GLY A 131 1.41 8.47 13.00
CA GLY A 131 0.20 8.67 13.80
C GLY A 131 -1.07 8.05 13.21
N GLY A 132 -1.00 7.39 12.04
CA GLY A 132 -2.15 6.70 11.44
C GLY A 132 -1.95 6.26 10.00
N THR A 133 -3.04 6.09 9.28
CA THR A 133 -3.02 5.62 7.90
C THR A 133 -4.09 6.31 7.07
N TYR A 134 -3.74 6.78 5.89
CA TYR A 134 -4.73 7.20 4.90
C TYR A 134 -5.18 5.99 4.08
N ILE A 135 -6.49 5.85 3.93
CA ILE A 135 -7.09 4.91 2.98
C ILE A 135 -7.85 5.72 1.95
N VAL A 136 -7.48 5.50 0.70
CA VAL A 136 -8.00 6.25 -0.44
C VAL A 136 -8.87 5.33 -1.29
N ALA A 137 -10.15 5.65 -1.39
CA ALA A 137 -11.15 4.92 -2.18
C ALA A 137 -11.94 5.93 -3.02
N ASP A 138 -13.26 6.07 -2.78
CA ASP A 138 -14.10 7.16 -3.31
C ASP A 138 -13.64 8.53 -2.82
N LYS A 139 -13.14 8.56 -1.62
CA LYS A 139 -12.58 9.71 -0.92
C LYS A 139 -11.37 9.28 -0.09
N ALA A 140 -10.57 10.23 0.36
CA ALA A 140 -9.46 9.95 1.26
C ALA A 140 -9.93 10.06 2.71
N ARG A 141 -9.68 9.00 3.48
CA ARG A 141 -10.00 8.91 4.91
C ARG A 141 -8.74 8.72 5.73
N TRP A 142 -8.67 9.41 6.84
CA TRP A 142 -7.62 9.27 7.85
C TRP A 142 -8.09 8.37 8.98
N PHE A 143 -7.34 7.33 9.25
CA PHE A 143 -7.51 6.43 10.37
C PHE A 143 -6.41 6.73 11.38
N ALA A 144 -6.74 7.45 12.45
CA ALA A 144 -5.80 7.83 13.49
C ALA A 144 -5.47 6.65 14.39
N GLY A 145 -4.25 6.61 14.90
CA GLY A 145 -3.80 5.59 15.84
C GLY A 145 -2.91 4.52 15.20
N THR A 146 -2.51 3.58 16.02
CA THR A 146 -1.57 2.51 15.64
C THR A 146 -2.26 1.24 15.16
N ASP A 147 -3.52 1.04 15.50
CA ASP A 147 -4.30 -0.13 15.10
C ASP A 147 -5.40 0.26 14.12
N LEU A 148 -5.22 -0.09 12.86
CA LEU A 148 -6.20 0.19 11.80
C LEU A 148 -7.58 -0.43 12.07
N MET A 149 -7.64 -1.54 12.84
CA MET A 149 -8.90 -2.18 13.23
C MET A 149 -9.59 -1.51 14.42
N LYS A 150 -8.86 -0.69 15.17
CA LYS A 150 -9.37 0.06 16.33
C LYS A 150 -8.82 1.48 16.28
N PRO A 151 -9.18 2.26 15.25
CA PRO A 151 -8.69 3.62 15.12
C PRO A 151 -9.25 4.50 16.27
N ASP A 152 -8.43 5.40 16.75
CA ASP A 152 -8.85 6.40 17.73
C ASP A 152 -9.89 7.36 17.13
N MET A 153 -9.77 7.64 15.84
CA MET A 153 -10.64 8.53 15.09
C MET A 153 -10.58 8.20 13.60
N ILE A 154 -11.71 8.39 12.90
CA ILE A 154 -11.79 8.30 11.43
C ILE A 154 -12.33 9.63 10.91
N ASN A 155 -11.59 10.27 10.01
CA ASN A 155 -11.99 11.53 9.38
C ASN A 155 -11.94 11.43 7.86
N ASP A 156 -12.91 12.01 7.19
CA ASP A 156 -12.83 12.33 5.78
C ASP A 156 -11.87 13.53 5.61
N VAL A 157 -10.83 13.36 4.80
CA VAL A 157 -9.76 14.35 4.62
C VAL A 157 -9.89 15.07 3.29
N LEU A 158 -10.17 14.32 2.23
CA LEU A 158 -10.47 14.86 0.91
C LEU A 158 -11.74 14.21 0.38
N PRO A 159 -12.60 14.99 -0.30
CA PRO A 159 -13.89 14.50 -0.81
C PRO A 159 -13.77 13.65 -2.09
N TYR A 160 -12.57 13.30 -2.49
CA TYR A 160 -12.26 12.51 -3.69
C TYR A 160 -11.16 11.50 -3.43
N GLY A 161 -11.08 10.51 -4.30
CA GLY A 161 -10.11 9.44 -4.26
C GLY A 161 -8.79 9.76 -4.95
N GLY A 162 -8.04 8.72 -5.27
CA GLY A 162 -6.74 8.81 -5.92
C GLY A 162 -6.55 7.77 -7.01
N VAL A 163 -5.50 7.95 -7.80
CA VAL A 163 -5.06 7.00 -8.82
C VAL A 163 -4.42 5.80 -8.14
N ALA A 164 -4.83 4.61 -8.55
CA ALA A 164 -4.38 3.38 -7.91
C ALA A 164 -2.86 3.16 -8.07
N GLY A 165 -2.21 2.79 -6.97
CA GLY A 165 -0.78 2.47 -6.94
C GLY A 165 0.18 3.66 -6.84
N THR A 166 -0.33 4.89 -6.73
CA THR A 166 0.48 6.11 -6.78
C THR A 166 0.93 6.65 -5.44
N ARG A 167 0.82 5.84 -4.38
CA ARG A 167 1.30 6.26 -3.08
C ARG A 167 2.80 6.53 -3.09
N TYR A 168 3.22 7.54 -2.35
CA TYR A 168 4.62 7.81 -2.08
C TYR A 168 4.86 8.12 -0.59
N ALA A 169 6.08 7.92 -0.14
CA ALA A 169 6.54 8.28 1.19
C ALA A 169 8.00 8.69 1.12
N PHE A 170 8.40 9.62 1.95
CA PHE A 170 9.80 10.05 2.04
C PHE A 170 10.53 9.28 3.12
N PRO A 171 11.76 8.81 2.88
CA PRO A 171 12.51 8.01 3.85
C PRO A 171 12.73 8.71 5.20
N ASN A 172 12.95 10.02 5.19
CA ASN A 172 13.33 10.81 6.38
C ASN A 172 12.38 12.01 6.62
N ASN A 173 11.17 11.96 6.09
CA ASN A 173 10.18 13.03 6.24
C ASN A 173 8.82 12.38 6.50
N PRO A 174 8.03 12.90 7.45
CA PRO A 174 6.70 12.36 7.73
C PRO A 174 5.68 12.59 6.61
N ALA A 175 6.02 13.37 5.58
CA ALA A 175 5.14 13.61 4.44
C ALA A 175 4.98 12.35 3.60
N VAL A 176 3.75 12.08 3.26
CA VAL A 176 3.31 10.99 2.38
C VAL A 176 2.34 11.56 1.35
N GLY A 177 1.91 10.77 0.39
CA GLY A 177 0.87 11.24 -0.52
C GLY A 177 0.54 10.27 -1.64
N TRP A 178 -0.22 10.76 -2.60
CA TRP A 178 -0.68 10.02 -3.77
C TRP A 178 -1.04 10.97 -4.91
N PHE A 179 -1.26 10.43 -6.09
CA PHE A 179 -1.79 11.20 -7.22
C PHE A 179 -3.31 11.09 -7.27
N SER A 180 -4.00 12.18 -7.56
CA SER A 180 -5.47 12.28 -7.68
C SER A 180 -5.88 12.89 -9.01
N HIS A 181 -7.17 13.04 -9.25
CA HIS A 181 -7.69 13.75 -10.43
C HIS A 181 -7.37 15.26 -10.43
N THR A 182 -6.96 15.81 -9.29
CA THR A 182 -6.48 17.20 -9.17
C THR A 182 -4.96 17.32 -9.18
N GLY A 183 -4.24 16.21 -9.39
CA GLY A 183 -2.79 16.13 -9.34
C GLY A 183 -2.25 15.54 -8.04
N TRP A 184 -1.03 15.89 -7.71
CA TRP A 184 -0.36 15.41 -6.51
C TRP A 184 -1.02 15.92 -5.24
N VAL A 185 -1.26 14.99 -4.31
CA VAL A 185 -1.70 15.25 -2.95
C VAL A 185 -0.54 15.02 -2.02
N THR A 186 -0.24 15.99 -1.16
CA THR A 186 0.69 15.86 -0.04
C THR A 186 -0.09 15.72 1.25
N ALA A 187 0.28 14.75 2.05
CA ALA A 187 -0.37 14.46 3.32
C ALA A 187 0.67 14.36 4.43
N GLY A 188 0.33 14.93 5.56
CA GLY A 188 1.18 14.96 6.75
C GLY A 188 0.74 13.96 7.81
N PRO A 189 1.41 13.95 8.96
CA PRO A 189 0.91 13.30 10.15
C PRO A 189 -0.39 13.98 10.61
N ASN A 190 -1.19 13.27 11.40
CA ASN A 190 -2.41 13.81 12.02
C ASN A 190 -3.58 14.09 11.06
N GLY A 191 -3.60 13.49 9.88
CA GLY A 191 -4.77 13.54 9.00
C GLY A 191 -4.90 14.84 8.19
N GLN A 192 -3.83 15.56 7.96
CA GLN A 192 -3.82 16.72 7.09
C GLN A 192 -3.41 16.30 5.67
N ALA A 193 -4.20 16.64 4.67
CA ALA A 193 -3.86 16.42 3.27
C ALA A 193 -4.30 17.60 2.41
N GLU A 194 -3.49 17.91 1.41
CA GLU A 194 -3.67 19.04 0.53
C GLU A 194 -3.35 18.65 -0.93
N ALA A 195 -4.18 19.09 -1.86
CA ALA A 195 -3.91 18.98 -3.28
C ALA A 195 -3.04 20.16 -3.73
N VAL A 196 -1.76 19.90 -3.97
CA VAL A 196 -0.77 20.96 -4.21
C VAL A 196 -0.74 21.51 -5.64
N MET A 197 -1.49 20.92 -6.55
CA MET A 197 -1.53 21.35 -7.97
C MET A 197 -2.88 21.97 -8.38
N SER A 198 -3.93 21.81 -7.56
CA SER A 198 -5.31 22.07 -7.93
C SER A 198 -5.59 23.51 -8.39
N ASP A 199 -4.90 24.48 -7.83
CA ASP A 199 -5.17 25.89 -8.06
C ASP A 199 -4.51 26.44 -9.32
N ASN A 200 -3.48 25.77 -9.81
CA ASN A 200 -2.63 26.31 -10.88
C ASN A 200 -2.56 25.46 -12.14
N ILE A 201 -2.97 24.20 -12.08
CA ILE A 201 -2.79 23.24 -13.16
C ILE A 201 -4.07 22.45 -13.38
N ALA A 202 -4.62 22.57 -14.61
CA ALA A 202 -5.67 21.69 -15.08
C ALA A 202 -5.03 20.47 -15.76
N LEU A 203 -5.25 19.28 -15.22
CA LEU A 203 -4.74 18.06 -15.84
C LEU A 203 -5.51 17.75 -17.12
N SER A 204 -4.80 17.52 -18.22
CA SER A 204 -5.40 17.14 -19.50
C SER A 204 -5.99 15.72 -19.48
N SER A 205 -5.40 14.84 -18.69
CA SER A 205 -5.85 13.46 -18.48
C SER A 205 -5.35 12.93 -17.14
N VAL A 206 -6.09 11.97 -16.59
CA VAL A 206 -5.73 11.27 -15.36
C VAL A 206 -5.70 9.78 -15.65
N PRO A 207 -4.58 9.07 -15.42
CA PRO A 207 -4.52 7.63 -15.64
C PRO A 207 -5.37 6.88 -14.61
N GLY A 208 -5.90 5.72 -14.98
CA GLY A 208 -6.67 4.86 -14.05
C GLY A 208 -5.80 4.18 -12.99
N SER A 209 -4.52 3.98 -13.28
CA SER A 209 -3.52 3.40 -12.36
C SER A 209 -2.13 3.90 -12.73
N GLY A 210 -1.20 3.80 -11.80
CA GLY A 210 0.19 4.19 -12.02
C GLY A 210 1.07 3.83 -10.84
N CYS A 211 2.23 4.44 -10.79
CA CYS A 211 3.09 4.40 -9.62
C CYS A 211 3.67 5.78 -9.34
N ALA A 212 4.20 5.95 -8.17
CA ALA A 212 4.94 7.14 -7.79
C ALA A 212 6.31 6.73 -7.24
N VAL A 213 7.30 7.53 -7.53
CA VAL A 213 8.66 7.38 -7.01
C VAL A 213 9.11 8.71 -6.44
N VAL A 214 9.79 8.63 -5.30
CA VAL A 214 10.46 9.79 -4.71
C VAL A 214 11.92 9.74 -5.09
N LEU A 215 12.41 10.82 -5.65
CA LEU A 215 13.80 11.04 -5.98
C LEU A 215 14.37 12.10 -5.05
N GLU A 216 15.47 11.78 -4.38
CA GLU A 216 16.22 12.71 -3.54
C GLU A 216 17.57 12.95 -4.21
N GLU A 217 17.86 14.19 -4.59
CA GLU A 217 19.11 14.59 -5.24
C GLU A 217 19.83 15.64 -4.42
N GLY A 218 21.16 15.59 -4.45
CA GLY A 218 22.02 16.55 -3.79
C GLY A 218 22.60 16.09 -2.44
N PRO A 219 23.51 16.87 -1.86
CA PRO A 219 24.09 16.58 -0.56
C PRO A 219 23.03 16.70 0.54
N ASP A 220 23.27 16.04 1.68
CA ASP A 220 22.30 15.91 2.79
C ASP A 220 21.75 17.24 3.32
N SER A 221 22.45 18.36 3.14
CA SER A 221 22.04 19.70 3.54
C SER A 221 21.07 20.38 2.58
N ASP A 222 21.02 19.96 1.30
CA ASP A 222 20.25 20.62 0.24
C ASP A 222 19.61 19.62 -0.73
N LYS A 223 18.99 18.57 -0.18
CA LYS A 223 18.32 17.56 -1.00
C LYS A 223 17.10 18.12 -1.69
N PHE A 224 17.15 18.12 -3.02
CA PHE A 224 15.96 18.30 -3.84
C PHE A 224 15.12 17.04 -3.74
N ARG A 225 13.87 17.20 -3.31
CA ARG A 225 12.90 16.12 -3.20
C ARG A 225 11.87 16.28 -4.29
N ARG A 226 11.82 15.30 -5.16
CA ARG A 226 10.83 15.23 -6.24
C ARG A 226 10.01 13.99 -6.11
N VAL A 227 8.72 14.08 -6.41
CA VAL A 227 7.88 12.92 -6.66
C VAL A 227 7.51 12.88 -8.13
N THR A 228 7.74 11.76 -8.78
CA THR A 228 7.50 11.56 -10.21
C THR A 228 6.57 10.38 -10.44
N GLY A 229 5.60 10.55 -11.32
CA GLY A 229 4.66 9.51 -11.72
C GLY A 229 3.45 10.12 -12.44
N CYS A 230 2.66 9.29 -13.08
CA CYS A 230 1.45 9.70 -13.79
C CYS A 230 1.66 10.83 -14.81
N GLY A 231 2.84 10.93 -15.42
CA GLY A 231 3.18 11.98 -16.36
C GLY A 231 3.53 13.33 -15.73
N TRP A 232 3.67 13.40 -14.41
CA TRP A 232 3.96 14.63 -13.68
C TRP A 232 5.07 14.45 -12.66
N THR A 233 5.94 15.45 -12.56
CA THR A 233 6.94 15.57 -11.50
C THR A 233 6.60 16.78 -10.64
N LEU A 234 6.50 16.59 -9.33
CA LEU A 234 6.31 17.65 -8.34
C LEU A 234 7.60 17.84 -7.54
N ASN A 235 8.11 19.07 -7.51
CA ASN A 235 9.18 19.47 -6.61
C ASN A 235 8.55 19.91 -5.27
N LEU A 236 8.89 19.21 -4.21
CA LEU A 236 8.30 19.46 -2.89
C LEU A 236 8.90 20.64 -2.13
N ALA A 237 10.02 21.16 -2.59
CA ALA A 237 10.63 22.33 -1.95
C ALA A 237 9.87 23.62 -2.27
N ASN A 238 9.38 23.74 -3.50
CA ASN A 238 8.70 24.94 -4.00
C ASN A 238 7.31 24.66 -4.59
N LEU A 239 6.84 23.41 -4.52
CA LEU A 239 5.56 22.94 -5.05
C LEU A 239 5.38 23.19 -6.56
N SER A 240 6.48 23.35 -7.30
CA SER A 240 6.42 23.46 -8.75
C SER A 240 6.17 22.08 -9.39
N ALA A 241 5.31 22.04 -10.37
CA ALA A 241 5.00 20.83 -11.12
C ALA A 241 5.46 20.95 -12.57
N THR A 242 5.97 19.85 -13.11
CA THR A 242 6.42 19.76 -14.50
C THR A 242 5.77 18.54 -15.14
N GLU A 243 5.18 18.72 -16.31
CA GLU A 243 4.70 17.60 -17.12
C GLU A 243 5.89 16.82 -17.69
N THR A 244 5.81 15.50 -17.65
CA THR A 244 6.85 14.62 -18.17
C THR A 244 6.23 13.56 -19.05
N SER A 245 7.00 13.03 -20.01
CA SER A 245 6.58 11.88 -20.83
C SER A 245 6.69 10.54 -20.10
N LEU A 246 7.10 10.54 -18.82
CA LEU A 246 7.32 9.32 -18.04
C LEU A 246 5.99 8.74 -17.56
N ALA A 247 5.50 7.73 -18.26
CA ALA A 247 4.34 6.93 -17.87
C ALA A 247 4.79 5.67 -17.14
N LEU A 248 5.24 5.82 -15.89
CA LEU A 248 5.79 4.73 -15.09
C LEU A 248 4.72 3.70 -14.73
N THR A 249 5.00 2.43 -14.96
CA THR A 249 4.16 1.29 -14.56
C THR A 249 4.55 0.72 -13.22
N SER A 250 5.84 0.75 -12.88
CA SER A 250 6.35 0.46 -11.55
C SER A 250 7.63 1.24 -11.29
N ALA A 251 7.98 1.44 -10.02
CA ALA A 251 9.21 2.12 -9.65
C ALA A 251 9.73 1.64 -8.29
N SER A 252 11.06 1.65 -8.13
CA SER A 252 11.73 1.34 -6.88
C SER A 252 13.10 2.01 -6.83
N GLY A 253 13.37 2.80 -5.77
CA GLY A 253 14.58 3.62 -5.70
C GLY A 253 14.66 4.56 -6.89
N ASN A 254 15.81 4.56 -7.57
CA ASN A 254 16.06 5.42 -8.75
C ASN A 254 15.70 4.75 -10.08
N TYR A 255 14.99 3.62 -10.05
CA TYR A 255 14.60 2.90 -11.26
C TYR A 255 13.09 2.94 -11.45
N GLY A 256 12.66 3.09 -12.70
CA GLY A 256 11.27 3.00 -13.09
C GLY A 256 11.11 2.17 -14.35
N THR A 257 9.97 1.49 -14.49
CA THR A 257 9.64 0.76 -15.71
C THR A 257 8.53 1.48 -16.47
N GLN A 258 8.61 1.44 -17.77
CA GLN A 258 7.55 1.77 -18.71
C GLN A 258 7.25 0.53 -19.56
N THR A 259 6.32 0.65 -20.48
CA THR A 259 5.95 -0.45 -21.38
C THR A 259 7.08 -0.92 -22.29
N ASP A 260 8.06 -0.09 -22.52
CA ASP A 260 9.20 -0.28 -23.45
C ASP A 260 10.52 -0.60 -22.73
N GLY A 261 10.61 -0.50 -21.40
CA GLY A 261 11.84 -0.86 -20.71
C GLY A 261 11.99 -0.37 -19.28
N LEU A 262 13.21 -0.55 -18.77
CA LEU A 262 13.68 -0.10 -17.47
C LEU A 262 14.50 1.19 -17.64
N TYR A 263 14.19 2.17 -16.84
CA TYR A 263 14.81 3.50 -16.87
C TYR A 263 15.48 3.81 -15.54
N LEU A 264 16.66 4.47 -15.62
CA LEU A 264 17.28 5.12 -14.48
C LEU A 264 16.76 6.56 -14.40
N LEU A 265 16.05 6.89 -13.32
CA LEU A 265 15.28 8.14 -13.21
C LEU A 265 16.12 9.34 -12.76
N ASP A 266 17.30 9.10 -12.22
CA ASP A 266 18.30 10.11 -11.84
C ASP A 266 19.53 10.13 -12.79
N GLY A 267 19.41 9.42 -13.91
CA GLY A 267 20.46 9.40 -14.92
C GLY A 267 20.63 10.73 -15.64
N GLU A 268 21.86 11.10 -15.95
CA GLU A 268 22.13 12.21 -16.84
C GLU A 268 21.66 11.85 -18.27
N SER A 269 20.92 12.75 -18.89
CA SER A 269 20.52 12.66 -20.30
C SER A 269 21.32 13.67 -21.11
N ASP A 270 21.85 13.24 -22.24
CA ASP A 270 22.64 14.11 -23.14
C ASP A 270 21.83 15.28 -23.72
N THR A 271 20.50 15.14 -23.76
CA THR A 271 19.59 16.18 -24.24
C THR A 271 18.26 16.19 -23.51
N ILE A 272 17.94 17.29 -22.85
CA ILE A 272 16.62 17.54 -22.26
C ILE A 272 15.93 18.61 -23.08
N GLY A 273 14.88 18.24 -23.80
CA GLY A 273 13.96 19.22 -24.38
C GLY A 273 13.06 19.79 -23.28
N TRP A 274 13.07 21.10 -23.10
CA TRP A 274 12.15 21.75 -22.17
C TRP A 274 11.45 22.92 -22.87
N SER A 275 10.25 23.21 -22.45
CA SER A 275 9.51 24.41 -22.82
C SER A 275 8.95 25.06 -21.57
N CYS A 276 8.95 26.37 -21.54
CA CYS A 276 8.36 27.13 -20.45
C CYS A 276 7.35 28.10 -21.05
N ASP A 277 6.08 27.94 -20.70
CA ASP A 277 5.02 28.87 -21.03
C ASP A 277 4.72 29.70 -19.79
N PHE A 278 5.06 30.98 -19.82
CA PHE A 278 4.80 31.91 -18.72
C PHE A 278 3.33 32.36 -18.68
N GLY A 279 2.52 31.91 -19.60
CA GLY A 279 1.15 32.37 -19.76
C GLY A 279 1.06 33.87 -20.08
N ARG A 280 -0.12 34.45 -19.90
CA ARG A 280 -0.34 35.87 -20.16
C ARG A 280 0.02 36.69 -18.92
N ILE A 281 1.20 37.30 -18.89
CA ILE A 281 1.60 38.18 -17.81
C ILE A 281 1.02 39.58 -18.06
N ASN A 282 -0.03 39.93 -17.32
CA ASN A 282 -0.57 41.31 -17.30
C ASN A 282 0.13 42.11 -16.19
N PHE A 283 1.08 42.92 -16.54
CA PHE A 283 1.78 43.78 -15.56
C PHE A 283 0.92 45.00 -15.14
N ASP A 284 -0.33 44.81 -14.80
CA ASP A 284 -1.32 45.82 -14.35
C ASP A 284 -1.44 47.09 -15.23
N THR A 285 -1.04 47.02 -16.48
CA THR A 285 -1.18 48.14 -17.39
C THR A 285 -1.63 47.67 -18.79
N GLU A 286 -2.58 48.37 -19.36
CA GLU A 286 -2.96 48.17 -20.76
C GLU A 286 -1.89 48.72 -21.69
N GLY A 287 -1.41 47.92 -22.64
CA GLY A 287 -0.45 48.31 -23.69
C GLY A 287 0.62 47.27 -23.97
N MET A 288 1.27 47.41 -25.13
CA MET A 288 2.40 46.57 -25.53
C MET A 288 3.62 46.84 -24.62
N LYS A 289 4.12 45.77 -23.99
CA LYS A 289 5.32 45.83 -23.14
C LYS A 289 6.45 45.07 -23.77
N ARG A 290 7.63 45.63 -23.66
CA ARG A 290 8.87 44.99 -24.09
C ARG A 290 9.56 44.42 -22.85
N LEU A 291 9.74 43.10 -22.79
CA LEU A 291 10.60 42.47 -21.78
C LEU A 291 12.06 42.77 -22.14
N PRO A 292 12.80 43.52 -21.32
CA PRO A 292 14.19 43.90 -21.65
C PRO A 292 15.15 42.72 -21.53
N ALA A 293 14.87 41.76 -20.68
CA ALA A 293 15.65 40.53 -20.52
C ALA A 293 14.83 39.47 -19.79
N VAL A 294 15.10 38.18 -20.09
CA VAL A 294 14.66 37.01 -19.34
C VAL A 294 15.92 36.35 -18.79
N TYR A 295 15.99 36.21 -17.45
CA TYR A 295 17.09 35.51 -16.81
C TYR A 295 16.64 34.08 -16.49
N ILE A 296 17.35 33.10 -17.08
CA ILE A 296 17.12 31.68 -16.82
C ILE A 296 18.30 31.18 -16.00
N GLY A 297 18.03 30.80 -14.78
CA GLY A 297 19.01 30.10 -13.94
C GLY A 297 18.91 28.60 -14.24
N ALA A 298 19.93 28.02 -14.83
CA ALA A 298 20.03 26.58 -15.01
C ALA A 298 21.40 26.10 -14.52
N ALA A 299 21.44 25.04 -13.75
CA ALA A 299 22.66 24.33 -13.44
C ALA A 299 22.80 23.19 -14.45
N SER A 300 23.65 23.40 -15.45
CA SER A 300 23.97 22.37 -16.44
C SER A 300 25.47 22.46 -16.78
N LEU A 301 26.09 21.31 -16.97
CA LEU A 301 27.45 21.20 -17.50
C LEU A 301 27.47 21.44 -19.02
N ASN A 302 26.33 21.42 -19.67
CA ASN A 302 26.17 21.60 -21.11
C ASN A 302 25.69 23.02 -21.48
N LYS A 303 26.08 23.48 -22.65
CA LYS A 303 25.73 24.79 -23.16
C LYS A 303 24.21 24.89 -23.38
N ILE A 304 23.57 25.89 -22.77
CA ILE A 304 22.19 26.25 -23.05
C ILE A 304 22.19 27.03 -24.36
N VAL A 305 21.45 26.54 -25.35
CA VAL A 305 21.18 27.25 -26.59
C VAL A 305 19.78 27.83 -26.49
N LEU A 306 19.68 29.14 -26.46
CA LEU A 306 18.43 29.90 -26.47
C LEU A 306 17.96 30.15 -27.91
#